data_ebed46d8f289baa5e1fb4171e00da71e
#
_entry.id   ebed46d8f289baa5e1fb4171e00da71e
#
_cell.length_a   1.000
_cell.length_b   1.000
_cell.length_c   1.000
_cell.angle_alpha   90.00
_cell.angle_beta   90.00
_cell.angle_gamma   90.00
#
_symmetry.space_group_name_H-M   'P 1'
#
loop_
_entity.id
_entity.type
_entity.pdbx_description
1 polymer ?
#
loop_
_entity_poly.entity_id
_entity_poly.type
_entity_poly.pdbx_seq_one_letter_code
_entity_poly.pdbx_strand_id
1 'polypeptide(L)'
;MIVIENLFIVAASGLAPAAVASIWQAVGAGSISSAKMHARIVLRLATFAGLLFSVLLVGASFLHPALYPNVGNEVLRVSFWGLLIAASVQPAKVLNSVFGNGILPSGRDTKFVLKAHLIASYLVGLPAAALFCMSLGLGAWGIFSSRALEEIIKAIVFFLRFRYSLQHKRLLGIRER
;
A
#
# COMPACT_ATOMS: atom_id res chain seq x y z
N MET A 1 16.20 7.34 -4.60
CA MET A 1 15.39 6.27 -3.99
C MET A 1 13.90 6.51 -4.19
N ILE A 2 13.32 7.59 -3.68
CA ILE A 2 11.88 7.90 -3.78
C ILE A 2 11.36 7.87 -5.22
N VAL A 3 12.13 8.34 -6.20
CA VAL A 3 11.72 8.37 -7.62
C VAL A 3 11.52 6.95 -8.17
N ILE A 4 12.46 6.04 -7.88
CA ILE A 4 12.37 4.63 -8.33
C ILE A 4 11.16 3.96 -7.69
N GLU A 5 10.96 4.16 -6.40
CA GLU A 5 9.82 3.61 -5.66
C GLU A 5 8.48 4.12 -6.20
N ASN A 6 8.36 5.43 -6.45
CA ASN A 6 7.15 6.04 -6.98
C ASN A 6 6.79 5.53 -8.38
N LEU A 7 7.77 5.22 -9.22
CA LEU A 7 7.52 4.65 -10.54
C LEU A 7 6.71 3.35 -10.45
N PHE A 8 7.08 2.46 -9.53
CA PHE A 8 6.34 1.21 -9.30
C PHE A 8 4.97 1.42 -8.66
N ILE A 9 4.84 2.41 -7.77
CA ILE A 9 3.54 2.76 -7.17
C ILE A 9 2.59 3.31 -8.23
N VAL A 10 3.06 4.17 -9.12
CA VAL A 10 2.25 4.73 -10.23
C VAL A 10 1.80 3.62 -11.17
N ALA A 11 2.69 2.67 -11.53
CA ALA A 11 2.31 1.52 -12.33
C ALA A 11 1.22 0.66 -11.66
N ALA A 12 1.28 0.50 -10.33
CA ALA A 12 0.28 -0.23 -9.56
C ALA A 12 -1.04 0.56 -9.36
N SER A 13 -1.00 1.88 -9.44
CA SER A 13 -2.16 2.75 -9.15
C SER A 13 -3.32 2.54 -10.13
N GLY A 14 -3.05 2.06 -11.33
CA GLY A 14 -4.08 1.69 -12.32
C GLY A 14 -5.01 0.55 -11.87
N LEU A 15 -4.58 -0.29 -10.93
CA LEU A 15 -5.41 -1.37 -10.40
C LEU A 15 -6.58 -0.86 -9.54
N ALA A 16 -6.43 0.27 -8.86
CA ALA A 16 -7.47 0.81 -7.99
C ALA A 16 -8.71 1.30 -8.78
N PRO A 17 -8.60 2.12 -9.85
CA PRO A 17 -9.74 2.47 -10.71
C PRO A 17 -10.40 1.26 -11.37
N ALA A 18 -9.61 0.27 -11.80
CA ALA A 18 -10.14 -0.97 -12.36
C ALA A 18 -10.99 -1.74 -11.34
N ALA A 19 -10.54 -1.78 -10.07
CA ALA A 19 -11.30 -2.35 -8.96
C ALA A 19 -12.63 -1.61 -8.75
N VAL A 20 -12.59 -0.27 -8.72
CA VAL A 20 -13.79 0.57 -8.57
C VAL A 20 -14.79 0.25 -9.68
N ALA A 21 -14.35 0.33 -10.95
CA ALA A 21 -15.22 0.13 -12.10
C ALA A 21 -15.87 -1.27 -12.09
N SER A 22 -15.07 -2.32 -11.90
CA SER A 22 -15.57 -3.69 -11.93
C SER A 22 -16.54 -4.02 -10.78
N ILE A 23 -16.26 -3.49 -9.58
CA ILE A 23 -17.12 -3.67 -8.41
C ILE A 23 -18.44 -2.90 -8.59
N TRP A 24 -18.38 -1.63 -9.05
CA TRP A 24 -19.58 -0.83 -9.28
C TRP A 24 -20.49 -1.41 -10.36
N GLN A 25 -19.93 -1.94 -11.46
CA GLN A 25 -20.69 -2.63 -12.48
C GLN A 25 -21.45 -3.84 -11.90
N ALA A 26 -20.76 -4.66 -11.08
CA ALA A 26 -21.39 -5.82 -10.47
C ALA A 26 -22.47 -5.43 -9.44
N VAL A 27 -22.26 -4.36 -8.69
CA VAL A 27 -23.26 -3.79 -7.75
C VAL A 27 -24.46 -3.24 -8.51
N GLY A 28 -24.24 -2.49 -9.62
CA GLY A 28 -25.30 -1.96 -10.46
C GLY A 28 -26.16 -3.05 -11.11
N ALA A 29 -25.56 -4.20 -11.41
CA ALA A 29 -26.27 -5.39 -11.89
C ALA A 29 -26.98 -6.19 -10.77
N GLY A 30 -26.96 -5.71 -9.52
CA GLY A 30 -27.57 -6.38 -8.37
C GLY A 30 -26.88 -7.66 -7.91
N SER A 31 -25.69 -7.98 -8.44
CA SER A 31 -24.98 -9.22 -8.14
C SER A 31 -23.90 -9.05 -7.08
N ILE A 32 -24.26 -9.32 -5.83
CA ILE A 32 -23.33 -9.33 -4.67
C ILE A 32 -22.21 -10.36 -4.84
N SER A 33 -22.55 -11.51 -5.41
CA SER A 33 -21.61 -12.60 -5.65
C SER A 33 -20.51 -12.17 -6.62
N SER A 34 -20.89 -11.55 -7.73
CA SER A 34 -19.95 -11.04 -8.73
C SER A 34 -19.08 -9.93 -8.17
N ALA A 35 -19.61 -9.01 -7.37
CA ALA A 35 -18.82 -7.96 -6.73
C ALA A 35 -17.75 -8.52 -5.78
N LYS A 36 -18.09 -9.54 -4.98
CA LYS A 36 -17.13 -10.25 -4.12
C LYS A 36 -16.07 -10.99 -4.94
N MET A 37 -16.46 -11.59 -6.05
CA MET A 37 -15.53 -12.27 -6.95
C MET A 37 -14.54 -11.28 -7.57
N HIS A 38 -15.01 -10.15 -8.11
CA HIS A 38 -14.17 -9.11 -8.68
C HIS A 38 -13.19 -8.54 -7.63
N ALA A 39 -13.66 -8.26 -6.41
CA ALA A 39 -12.78 -7.81 -5.34
C ALA A 39 -11.65 -8.81 -5.03
N ARG A 40 -11.95 -10.12 -5.00
CA ARG A 40 -10.93 -11.17 -4.80
C ARG A 40 -9.93 -11.26 -5.96
N ILE A 41 -10.42 -11.14 -7.21
CA ILE A 41 -9.54 -11.16 -8.39
C ILE A 41 -8.59 -9.98 -8.34
N VAL A 42 -9.10 -8.78 -8.09
CA VAL A 42 -8.26 -7.57 -8.00
C VAL A 42 -7.24 -7.68 -6.86
N LEU A 43 -7.62 -8.22 -5.71
CA LEU A 43 -6.68 -8.45 -4.60
C LEU A 43 -5.57 -9.44 -4.96
N ARG A 44 -5.88 -10.52 -5.68
CA ARG A 44 -4.86 -11.47 -6.16
C ARG A 44 -3.91 -10.79 -7.15
N LEU A 45 -4.45 -10.02 -8.10
CA LEU A 45 -3.64 -9.26 -9.06
C LEU A 45 -2.76 -8.22 -8.34
N ALA A 46 -3.30 -7.51 -7.35
CA ALA A 46 -2.55 -6.56 -6.54
C ALA A 46 -1.42 -7.23 -5.75
N THR A 47 -1.68 -8.41 -5.17
CA THR A 47 -0.65 -9.18 -4.47
C THR A 47 0.46 -9.62 -5.43
N PHE A 48 0.08 -10.15 -6.58
CA PHE A 48 1.05 -10.57 -7.59
C PHE A 48 1.88 -9.38 -8.12
N ALA A 49 1.22 -8.26 -8.46
CA ALA A 49 1.90 -7.03 -8.88
C ALA A 49 2.84 -6.49 -7.79
N GLY A 50 2.39 -6.51 -6.53
CA GLY A 50 3.20 -6.09 -5.39
C GLY A 50 4.44 -6.95 -5.21
N LEU A 51 4.34 -8.27 -5.35
CA LEU A 51 5.47 -9.19 -5.31
C LEU A 51 6.42 -8.99 -6.49
N LEU A 52 5.88 -8.83 -7.70
CA LEU A 52 6.67 -8.53 -8.90
C LEU A 52 7.46 -7.23 -8.72
N PHE A 53 6.80 -6.16 -8.26
CA PHE A 53 7.46 -4.89 -8.02
C PHE A 53 8.46 -4.94 -6.86
N SER A 54 8.23 -5.79 -5.85
CA SER A 54 9.22 -6.08 -4.81
C SER A 54 10.50 -6.66 -5.40
N VAL A 55 10.39 -7.68 -6.25
CA VAL A 55 11.55 -8.30 -6.93
C VAL A 55 12.27 -7.29 -7.82
N LEU A 56 11.53 -6.48 -8.59
CA LEU A 56 12.11 -5.44 -9.43
C LEU A 56 12.83 -4.36 -8.62
N LEU A 57 12.29 -3.97 -7.45
CA LEU A 57 12.96 -3.03 -6.55
C LEU A 57 14.24 -3.61 -5.95
N VAL A 58 14.25 -4.90 -5.62
CA VAL A 58 15.48 -5.59 -5.20
C VAL A 58 16.50 -5.55 -6.34
N GLY A 59 16.11 -5.87 -7.57
CA GLY A 59 16.99 -5.74 -8.74
C GLY A 59 17.51 -4.32 -8.93
N ALA A 60 16.63 -3.31 -8.81
CA ALA A 60 17.00 -1.90 -8.92
C ALA A 60 17.99 -1.47 -7.82
N SER A 61 17.92 -2.07 -6.61
CA SER A 61 18.88 -1.77 -5.55
C SER A 61 20.31 -2.14 -5.90
N PHE A 62 20.51 -3.22 -6.64
CA PHE A 62 21.84 -3.63 -7.15
C PHE A 62 22.33 -2.77 -8.31
N LEU A 63 21.42 -2.25 -9.15
CA LEU A 63 21.75 -1.37 -10.27
C LEU A 63 21.98 0.09 -9.82
N HIS A 64 21.47 0.47 -8.65
CA HIS A 64 21.51 1.84 -8.13
C HIS A 64 22.92 2.48 -8.12
N PRO A 65 24.00 1.79 -7.69
CA PRO A 65 25.34 2.37 -7.71
C PRO A 65 25.83 2.70 -9.12
N ALA A 66 25.48 1.89 -10.11
CA ALA A 66 25.85 2.12 -11.52
C ALA A 66 25.08 3.31 -12.12
N LEU A 67 23.84 3.55 -11.67
CA LEU A 67 23.02 4.67 -12.15
C LEU A 67 23.45 6.02 -11.56
N TYR A 68 24.12 6.01 -10.41
CA TYR A 68 24.53 7.20 -9.68
C TYR A 68 26.03 7.19 -9.30
N PRO A 69 26.97 7.18 -10.29
CA PRO A 69 28.39 7.00 -10.03
C PRO A 69 29.02 8.18 -9.26
N ASN A 70 28.41 9.35 -9.30
CA ASN A 70 28.93 10.58 -8.67
C ASN A 70 28.40 10.80 -7.24
N VAL A 71 27.72 9.82 -6.64
CA VAL A 71 27.18 9.91 -5.30
C VAL A 71 28.12 9.23 -4.32
N GLY A 72 28.34 9.85 -3.15
CA GLY A 72 29.23 9.32 -2.12
C GLY A 72 28.79 7.95 -1.60
N ASN A 73 29.77 7.09 -1.30
CA ASN A 73 29.55 5.68 -0.89
C ASN A 73 28.60 5.52 0.31
N GLU A 74 28.59 6.45 1.25
CA GLU A 74 27.69 6.43 2.39
C GLU A 74 26.22 6.58 1.96
N VAL A 75 25.95 7.55 1.06
CA VAL A 75 24.60 7.77 0.53
C VAL A 75 24.14 6.57 -0.30
N LEU A 76 25.05 5.99 -1.09
CA LEU A 76 24.75 4.78 -1.87
C LEU A 76 24.38 3.62 -0.95
N ARG A 77 25.12 3.40 0.15
CA ARG A 77 24.84 2.35 1.12
C ARG A 77 23.49 2.56 1.81
N VAL A 78 23.19 3.77 2.26
CA VAL A 78 21.92 4.10 2.90
C VAL A 78 20.75 3.92 1.92
N SER A 79 20.93 4.35 0.66
CA SER A 79 19.91 4.21 -0.37
C SER A 79 19.67 2.74 -0.76
N PHE A 80 20.72 1.93 -0.87
CA PHE A 80 20.63 0.50 -1.16
C PHE A 80 19.73 -0.23 -0.15
N TRP A 81 20.05 -0.10 1.12
CA TRP A 81 19.24 -0.71 2.16
C TRP A 81 17.83 -0.10 2.26
N GLY A 82 17.70 1.21 2.07
CA GLY A 82 16.40 1.86 2.02
C GLY A 82 15.52 1.29 0.91
N LEU A 83 16.09 0.95 -0.26
CA LEU A 83 15.38 0.25 -1.34
C LEU A 83 14.99 -1.17 -0.94
N LEU A 84 15.84 -1.90 -0.22
CA LEU A 84 15.50 -3.24 0.27
C LEU A 84 14.36 -3.20 1.30
N ILE A 85 14.37 -2.24 2.22
CA ILE A 85 13.27 -2.03 3.16
C ILE A 85 11.98 -1.69 2.38
N ALA A 86 12.05 -0.79 1.39
CA ALA A 86 10.91 -0.43 0.56
C ALA A 86 10.39 -1.65 -0.23
N ALA A 87 11.29 -2.47 -0.78
CA ALA A 87 10.93 -3.70 -1.47
C ALA A 87 10.19 -4.70 -0.59
N SER A 88 10.60 -4.84 0.66
CA SER A 88 9.96 -5.76 1.62
C SER A 88 8.50 -5.41 1.91
N VAL A 89 8.14 -4.13 1.88
CA VAL A 89 6.77 -3.64 2.13
C VAL A 89 6.01 -3.28 0.86
N GLN A 90 6.60 -3.46 -0.32
CA GLN A 90 5.96 -3.13 -1.59
C GLN A 90 4.62 -3.85 -1.80
N PRO A 91 4.46 -5.15 -1.50
CA PRO A 91 3.16 -5.82 -1.59
C PRO A 91 2.10 -5.16 -0.70
N ALA A 92 2.48 -4.73 0.52
CA ALA A 92 1.57 -4.02 1.42
C ALA A 92 1.14 -2.66 0.84
N LYS A 93 2.06 -1.91 0.22
CA LYS A 93 1.75 -0.62 -0.42
C LYS A 93 0.78 -0.76 -1.58
N VAL A 94 0.98 -1.75 -2.46
CA VAL A 94 0.06 -2.02 -3.58
C VAL A 94 -1.31 -2.42 -3.05
N LEU A 95 -1.38 -3.29 -2.05
CA LEU A 95 -2.64 -3.65 -1.40
C LEU A 95 -3.32 -2.44 -0.74
N ASN A 96 -2.57 -1.58 -0.04
CA ASN A 96 -3.09 -0.36 0.56
C ASN A 96 -3.68 0.59 -0.49
N SER A 97 -3.03 0.73 -1.65
CA SER A 97 -3.56 1.52 -2.76
C SER A 97 -4.88 0.95 -3.28
N VAL A 98 -4.96 -0.36 -3.49
CA VAL A 98 -6.18 -1.02 -3.98
C VAL A 98 -7.30 -0.98 -2.93
N PHE A 99 -7.01 -1.20 -1.66
CA PHE A 99 -8.01 -1.07 -0.60
C PHE A 99 -8.47 0.37 -0.41
N GLY A 100 -7.51 1.31 -0.29
CA GLY A 100 -7.77 2.70 0.07
C GLY A 100 -8.39 3.52 -1.09
N ASN A 101 -7.98 3.28 -2.32
CA ASN A 101 -8.46 4.03 -3.49
C ASN A 101 -9.44 3.22 -4.36
N GLY A 102 -9.61 1.93 -4.10
CA GLY A 102 -10.43 1.03 -4.89
C GLY A 102 -11.60 0.44 -4.10
N ILE A 103 -11.34 -0.64 -3.37
CA ILE A 103 -12.38 -1.53 -2.81
C ILE A 103 -13.21 -0.85 -1.72
N LEU A 104 -12.58 -0.23 -0.72
CA LEU A 104 -13.29 0.39 0.40
C LEU A 104 -14.14 1.60 -0.02
N PRO A 105 -13.64 2.53 -0.85
CA PRO A 105 -14.47 3.61 -1.39
C PRO A 105 -15.65 3.11 -2.20
N SER A 106 -15.51 2.00 -2.94
CA SER A 106 -16.63 1.37 -3.66
C SER A 106 -17.76 0.94 -2.71
N GLY A 107 -17.45 0.60 -1.47
CA GLY A 107 -18.41 0.31 -0.40
C GLY A 107 -18.89 1.55 0.38
N ARG A 108 -18.62 2.77 -0.10
CA ARG A 108 -18.92 4.04 0.58
C ARG A 108 -18.20 4.25 1.92
N ASP A 109 -17.08 3.54 2.14
CA ASP A 109 -16.27 3.62 3.36
C ASP A 109 -15.15 4.67 3.28
N THR A 110 -15.30 5.71 2.45
CA THR A 110 -14.27 6.74 2.21
C THR A 110 -13.86 7.47 3.51
N LYS A 111 -14.83 7.73 4.41
CA LYS A 111 -14.53 8.36 5.70
C LYS A 111 -13.64 7.48 6.59
N PHE A 112 -13.83 6.17 6.54
CA PHE A 112 -12.97 5.23 7.26
C PHE A 112 -11.56 5.22 6.68
N VAL A 113 -11.44 5.19 5.35
CA VAL A 113 -10.14 5.24 4.65
C VAL A 113 -9.37 6.48 5.04
N LEU A 114 -10.01 7.66 5.00
CA LEU A 114 -9.39 8.92 5.42
C LEU A 114 -8.90 8.86 6.87
N LYS A 115 -9.75 8.42 7.80
CA LYS A 115 -9.37 8.28 9.22
C LYS A 115 -8.21 7.30 9.40
N ALA A 116 -8.24 6.16 8.73
CA ALA A 116 -7.18 5.16 8.80
C ALA A 116 -5.85 5.70 8.29
N HIS A 117 -5.84 6.45 7.18
CA HIS A 117 -4.64 7.12 6.69
C HIS A 117 -4.12 8.16 7.69
N LEU A 118 -4.98 9.02 8.23
CA LEU A 118 -4.57 10.04 9.20
C LEU A 118 -4.00 9.39 10.48
N ILE A 119 -4.68 8.38 11.02
CA ILE A 119 -4.22 7.66 12.22
C ILE A 119 -2.87 6.98 11.93
N ALA A 120 -2.75 6.26 10.83
CA ALA A 120 -1.51 5.56 10.50
C ALA A 120 -0.35 6.53 10.31
N SER A 121 -0.54 7.66 9.63
CA SER A 121 0.55 8.63 9.40
C SER A 121 0.88 9.45 10.65
N TYR A 122 -0.13 10.00 11.36
CA TYR A 122 0.12 10.92 12.47
C TYR A 122 0.32 10.22 13.81
N LEU A 123 -0.40 9.11 14.10
CA LEU A 123 -0.26 8.40 15.37
C LEU A 123 0.77 7.26 15.33
N VAL A 124 1.12 6.76 14.15
CA VAL A 124 2.10 5.68 14.02
C VAL A 124 3.34 6.16 13.30
N GLY A 125 3.20 6.66 12.08
CA GLY A 125 4.34 7.03 11.22
C GLY A 125 5.23 8.11 11.84
N LEU A 126 4.65 9.25 12.25
CA LEU A 126 5.41 10.36 12.83
C LEU A 126 6.03 10.01 14.19
N PRO A 127 5.31 9.44 15.18
CA PRO A 127 5.93 9.05 16.45
C PRO A 127 7.00 7.97 16.28
N ALA A 128 6.77 6.98 15.40
CA ALA A 128 7.77 5.97 15.12
C ALA A 128 9.02 6.56 14.45
N ALA A 129 8.86 7.52 13.53
CA ALA A 129 9.99 8.21 12.93
C ALA A 129 10.79 9.00 13.97
N ALA A 130 10.12 9.76 14.84
CA ALA A 130 10.76 10.49 15.92
C ALA A 130 11.51 9.54 16.87
N LEU A 131 10.87 8.45 17.30
CA LEU A 131 11.49 7.46 18.19
C LEU A 131 12.70 6.79 17.54
N PHE A 132 12.58 6.34 16.30
CA PHE A 132 13.68 5.62 15.63
C PHE A 132 14.83 6.56 15.26
N CYS A 133 14.54 7.78 14.82
CA CYS A 133 15.59 8.72 14.46
C CYS A 133 16.27 9.39 15.65
N MET A 134 15.48 9.82 16.66
CA MET A 134 16.01 10.62 17.77
C MET A 134 16.41 9.73 18.97
N SER A 135 15.54 8.83 19.41
CA SER A 135 15.81 8.02 20.62
C SER A 135 16.73 6.85 20.35
N LEU A 136 16.61 6.20 19.19
CA LEU A 136 17.48 5.07 18.81
C LEU A 136 18.68 5.49 17.95
N GLY A 137 18.77 6.76 17.55
CA GLY A 137 19.89 7.27 16.77
C GLY A 137 20.06 6.66 15.37
N LEU A 138 19.00 6.05 14.83
CA LEU A 138 19.08 5.32 13.55
C LEU A 138 19.14 6.24 12.32
N GLY A 139 18.97 7.57 12.47
CA GLY A 139 19.04 8.50 11.36
C GLY A 139 18.10 8.13 10.20
N ALA A 140 18.65 8.08 8.98
CA ALA A 140 17.87 7.73 7.79
C ALA A 140 17.20 6.34 7.84
N TRP A 141 17.81 5.38 8.53
CA TRP A 141 17.25 4.04 8.73
C TRP A 141 15.95 4.07 9.53
N GLY A 142 15.88 4.98 10.52
CA GLY A 142 14.68 5.20 11.31
C GLY A 142 13.50 5.66 10.45
N ILE A 143 13.75 6.54 9.46
CA ILE A 143 12.72 7.01 8.53
C ILE A 143 12.20 5.84 7.66
N PHE A 144 13.08 5.03 7.09
CA PHE A 144 12.65 3.90 6.25
C PHE A 144 11.87 2.86 7.04
N SER A 145 12.33 2.54 8.26
CA SER A 145 11.68 1.58 9.14
C SER A 145 10.30 2.07 9.62
N SER A 146 10.16 3.36 9.96
CA SER A 146 8.89 3.94 10.36
C SER A 146 7.88 3.94 9.21
N ARG A 147 8.32 4.23 7.98
CA ARG A 147 7.49 4.13 6.77
C ARG A 147 7.04 2.70 6.51
N ALA A 148 7.93 1.73 6.69
CA ALA A 148 7.60 0.32 6.54
C ALA A 148 6.54 -0.11 7.58
N LEU A 149 6.71 0.28 8.84
CA LEU A 149 5.76 0.02 9.91
C LEU A 149 4.38 0.63 9.62
N GLU A 150 4.34 1.89 9.18
CA GLU A 150 3.11 2.58 8.78
C GLU A 150 2.35 1.80 7.70
N GLU A 151 3.05 1.35 6.64
CA GLU A 151 2.43 0.61 5.54
C GLU A 151 1.88 -0.76 5.99
N ILE A 152 2.59 -1.46 6.86
CA ILE A 152 2.14 -2.74 7.41
C ILE A 152 0.87 -2.54 8.27
N ILE A 153 0.86 -1.54 9.14
CA ILE A 153 -0.31 -1.25 9.98
C ILE A 153 -1.52 -0.86 9.12
N LYS A 154 -1.35 -0.02 8.10
CA LYS A 154 -2.42 0.31 7.15
C LYS A 154 -2.96 -0.95 6.46
N ALA A 155 -2.08 -1.84 6.01
CA ALA A 155 -2.50 -3.07 5.35
C ALA A 155 -3.35 -3.94 6.29
N ILE A 156 -2.95 -4.09 7.54
CA ILE A 156 -3.71 -4.85 8.55
C ILE A 156 -5.09 -4.20 8.78
N VAL A 157 -5.13 -2.88 9.01
CA VAL A 157 -6.37 -2.14 9.27
C VAL A 157 -7.34 -2.24 8.10
N PHE A 158 -6.86 -2.04 6.86
CA PHE A 158 -7.69 -2.14 5.66
C PHE A 158 -8.17 -3.58 5.41
N PHE A 159 -7.32 -4.57 5.63
CA PHE A 159 -7.68 -5.98 5.48
C PHE A 159 -8.76 -6.40 6.50
N LEU A 160 -8.61 -6.00 7.77
CA LEU A 160 -9.60 -6.27 8.80
C LEU A 160 -10.94 -5.58 8.47
N ARG A 161 -10.90 -4.33 8.03
CA ARG A 161 -12.10 -3.61 7.59
C ARG A 161 -12.78 -4.27 6.42
N PHE A 162 -12.02 -4.71 5.42
CA PHE A 162 -12.53 -5.43 4.28
C PHE A 162 -13.22 -6.74 4.69
N ARG A 163 -12.59 -7.55 5.56
CA ARG A 163 -13.22 -8.78 6.07
C ARG A 163 -14.53 -8.49 6.80
N TYR A 164 -14.53 -7.50 7.69
CA TYR A 164 -15.73 -7.05 8.39
C TYR A 164 -16.84 -6.63 7.42
N SER A 165 -16.52 -5.85 6.42
CA SER A 165 -17.46 -5.35 5.43
C SER A 165 -18.05 -6.48 4.55
N LEU A 166 -17.24 -7.50 4.22
CA LEU A 166 -17.72 -8.71 3.53
C LEU A 166 -18.74 -9.49 4.34
N GLN A 167 -18.54 -9.61 5.66
CA GLN A 167 -19.43 -10.35 6.55
C GLN A 167 -20.78 -9.63 6.72
N HIS A 168 -20.77 -8.31 6.81
CA HIS A 168 -21.96 -7.50 7.12
C HIS A 168 -22.66 -6.94 5.88
N LYS A 169 -22.40 -7.46 4.68
CA LYS A 169 -22.99 -7.01 3.39
C LYS A 169 -22.89 -5.50 3.11
N ARG A 170 -22.10 -4.76 3.92
CA ARG A 170 -21.97 -3.29 3.85
C ARG A 170 -21.18 -2.80 2.63
N LEU A 171 -20.33 -3.64 2.04
CA LEU A 171 -19.56 -3.29 0.83
C LEU A 171 -20.40 -2.81 -0.34
N LEU A 172 -21.69 -3.06 -0.32
CA LEU A 172 -22.55 -2.93 -1.48
C LEU A 172 -23.66 -1.88 -1.32
N GLY A 173 -23.65 -1.13 -0.19
CA GLY A 173 -24.64 -0.06 0.02
C GLY A 173 -26.09 -0.55 0.03
N ILE A 174 -26.33 -1.86 0.07
CA ILE A 174 -27.65 -2.43 0.12
C ILE A 174 -28.11 -2.34 1.58
N ARG A 175 -28.77 -1.25 1.91
CA ARG A 175 -29.64 -1.18 3.05
C ARG A 175 -30.81 -2.13 2.76
N GLU A 176 -30.92 -3.21 3.51
CA GLU A 176 -32.19 -3.96 3.54
C GLU A 176 -33.29 -2.93 3.88
N ARG A 177 -34.21 -2.70 2.92
CA ARG A 177 -35.43 -1.96 3.15
C ARG A 177 -36.39 -2.86 3.92
#